data_5f5af5e9ef048af3e60056b68307ec39
#
_entry.id   5f5af5e9ef048af3e60056b68307ec39
#
_cell.length_a   1.000
_cell.length_b   1.000
_cell.length_c   1.000
_cell.angle_alpha   90.00
_cell.angle_beta   90.00
_cell.angle_gamma   90.00
#
_symmetry.space_group_name_H-M   'P 1'
#
loop_
_entity.id
_entity.type
_entity.pdbx_description
1 polymer ?
#
loop_
_entity_poly.entity_id
_entity_poly.type
_entity_poly.pdbx_seq_one_letter_code
_entity_poly.pdbx_strand_id
1 'polypeptide(L)'
;MPRRKILVLAKLNNKRFMHFRHFITELGKHADVVIWDKDRWEIGRILRILKGRKFSPDFIFCYDFAYNYALAPRVYGLGSINIPKGVYYIDLQTQTEERKKYVRENKIDLVFSPTKDFFHRTLPELKDKFRWLPFSNNPDIFKDWHLKKDIDFLLMGRSWSAWYPFRNLVLKKMTGLKGFVYHKHPYEGNPEGRKVYIGEEYAKEINRAKIFFTCGTKFNYPVRKYFEVPACNTLLIAKGNKDLKELGFINGQNFVECTDDNFYDLAMY
;
A
#
# COMPACT_ATOMS: atom_id res chain seq x y z
N MET A 1 -1.61 31.15 -0.11
CA MET A 1 -2.60 30.67 0.90
C MET A 1 -1.82 30.14 2.10
N PRO A 2 -2.31 30.31 3.34
CA PRO A 2 -1.66 29.69 4.49
C PRO A 2 -1.65 28.18 4.34
N ARG A 3 -0.59 27.52 4.81
CA ARG A 3 -0.47 26.06 4.77
C ARG A 3 -1.57 25.42 5.64
N ARG A 4 -2.21 24.39 5.14
CA ARG A 4 -3.18 23.61 5.91
C ARG A 4 -2.48 22.87 7.05
N LYS A 5 -3.13 22.79 8.21
CA LYS A 5 -2.63 22.08 9.39
C LYS A 5 -3.33 20.73 9.51
N ILE A 6 -2.56 19.66 9.52
CA ILE A 6 -3.10 18.29 9.53
C ILE A 6 -2.60 17.55 10.76
N LEU A 7 -3.52 17.09 11.58
CA LEU A 7 -3.23 16.12 12.63
C LEU A 7 -3.33 14.71 12.05
N VAL A 8 -2.23 13.97 12.07
CA VAL A 8 -2.18 12.58 11.59
C VAL A 8 -2.19 11.63 12.78
N LEU A 9 -3.18 10.75 12.83
CA LEU A 9 -3.30 9.68 13.83
C LEU A 9 -2.72 8.38 13.23
N ALA A 10 -1.42 8.14 13.43
CA ALA A 10 -0.71 7.00 12.88
C ALA A 10 0.50 6.58 13.72
N LYS A 11 0.80 5.28 13.73
CA LYS A 11 1.99 4.68 14.35
C LYS A 11 3.05 4.42 13.29
N LEU A 12 3.98 5.35 13.11
CA LEU A 12 4.99 5.29 12.05
C LEU A 12 6.23 4.46 12.39
N ASN A 13 6.38 4.00 13.63
CA ASN A 13 7.58 3.27 14.08
C ASN A 13 7.62 1.79 13.63
N ASN A 14 6.55 1.30 13.02
CA ASN A 14 6.50 -0.07 12.52
C ASN A 14 7.22 -0.18 11.17
N LYS A 15 8.36 -0.88 11.13
CA LYS A 15 9.18 -1.09 9.92
C LYS A 15 8.39 -1.74 8.76
N ARG A 16 7.30 -2.45 9.06
CA ARG A 16 6.43 -3.07 8.03
C ARG A 16 5.69 -2.04 7.16
N PHE A 17 5.57 -0.80 7.64
CA PHE A 17 4.76 0.25 7.01
C PHE A 17 5.56 1.50 6.65
N MET A 18 6.83 1.32 6.29
CA MET A 18 7.75 2.39 5.86
C MET A 18 7.17 3.30 4.79
N HIS A 19 6.39 2.74 3.87
CA HIS A 19 5.74 3.49 2.81
C HIS A 19 4.80 4.58 3.30
N PHE A 20 4.11 4.34 4.42
CA PHE A 20 3.22 5.34 4.98
C PHE A 20 4.01 6.50 5.59
N ARG A 21 5.18 6.22 6.13
CA ARG A 21 6.11 7.27 6.56
C ARG A 21 6.50 8.18 5.38
N HIS A 22 6.84 7.60 4.23
CA HIS A 22 7.14 8.39 3.03
C HIS A 22 5.96 9.26 2.59
N PHE A 23 4.74 8.72 2.57
CA PHE A 23 3.54 9.49 2.27
C PHE A 23 3.38 10.68 3.23
N ILE A 24 3.53 10.49 4.53
CA ILE A 24 3.44 11.58 5.51
C ILE A 24 4.57 12.58 5.37
N THR A 25 5.77 12.14 5.03
CA THR A 25 6.91 13.04 4.74
C THR A 25 6.61 13.92 3.54
N GLU A 26 6.07 13.36 2.46
CA GLU A 26 5.68 14.12 1.28
C GLU A 26 4.51 15.07 1.59
N LEU A 27 3.51 14.62 2.33
CA LEU A 27 2.41 15.47 2.79
C LEU A 27 2.95 16.69 3.59
N GLY A 28 3.99 16.50 4.39
CA GLY A 28 4.65 17.55 5.15
C GLY A 28 5.33 18.63 4.30
N LYS A 29 5.61 18.36 3.01
CA LYS A 29 6.09 19.40 2.07
C LYS A 29 4.97 20.38 1.68
N HIS A 30 3.70 19.95 1.74
CA HIS A 30 2.53 20.70 1.29
C HIS A 30 1.63 21.20 2.42
N ALA A 31 1.76 20.66 3.62
CA ALA A 31 0.97 21.01 4.79
C ALA A 31 1.83 21.02 6.05
N ASP A 32 1.34 21.70 7.10
CA ASP A 32 1.92 21.62 8.43
C ASP A 32 1.37 20.36 9.10
N VAL A 33 2.21 19.35 9.31
CA VAL A 33 1.79 18.04 9.81
C VAL A 33 2.27 17.80 11.23
N VAL A 34 1.36 17.42 12.10
CA VAL A 34 1.68 16.88 13.43
C VAL A 34 1.18 15.43 13.50
N ILE A 35 2.05 14.54 13.97
CA ILE A 35 1.75 13.12 14.12
C ILE A 35 1.47 12.83 15.60
N TRP A 36 0.37 12.09 15.84
CA TRP A 36 0.04 11.56 17.15
C TRP A 36 0.02 10.02 17.08
N ASP A 37 0.88 9.38 17.83
CA ASP A 37 1.09 7.93 17.86
C ASP A 37 0.73 7.26 19.18
N LYS A 38 0.33 8.06 20.18
CA LYS A 38 0.07 7.59 21.54
C LYS A 38 -1.34 7.01 21.68
N ASP A 39 -1.43 5.79 22.21
CA ASP A 39 -2.67 5.05 22.43
C ASP A 39 -3.52 5.59 23.59
N ARG A 40 -4.83 5.37 23.49
CA ARG A 40 -5.83 5.57 24.55
C ARG A 40 -5.92 7.01 25.03
N TRP A 41 -6.05 7.93 24.06
CA TRP A 41 -6.22 9.35 24.33
C TRP A 41 -7.58 9.86 23.85
N GLU A 42 -8.13 10.82 24.60
CA GLU A 42 -9.27 11.61 24.18
C GLU A 42 -8.85 12.71 23.21
N ILE A 43 -9.55 12.84 22.08
CA ILE A 43 -9.21 13.85 21.06
C ILE A 43 -9.22 15.27 21.63
N GLY A 44 -10.17 15.58 22.51
CA GLY A 44 -10.24 16.91 23.16
C GLY A 44 -8.99 17.24 23.98
N ARG A 45 -8.36 16.24 24.61
CA ARG A 45 -7.09 16.42 25.32
C ARG A 45 -5.93 16.62 24.37
N ILE A 46 -5.90 15.87 23.26
CA ILE A 46 -4.89 16.04 22.20
C ILE A 46 -4.95 17.46 21.64
N LEU A 47 -6.15 17.92 21.28
CA LEU A 47 -6.34 19.26 20.71
C LEU A 47 -5.94 20.39 21.68
N ARG A 48 -6.20 20.22 22.99
CA ARG A 48 -5.71 21.20 24.00
C ARG A 48 -4.19 21.27 24.06
N ILE A 49 -3.50 20.13 24.03
CA ILE A 49 -2.04 20.05 24.00
C ILE A 49 -1.49 20.74 22.74
N LEU A 50 -2.08 20.47 21.58
CA LEU A 50 -1.67 21.05 20.32
C LEU A 50 -1.92 22.56 20.27
N LYS A 51 -3.05 23.02 20.82
CA LYS A 51 -3.36 24.46 20.94
C LYS A 51 -2.30 25.19 21.78
N GLY A 52 -1.85 24.59 22.87
CA GLY A 52 -0.73 25.11 23.68
C GLY A 52 0.57 25.22 22.90
N ARG A 53 0.74 24.44 21.82
CA ARG A 53 1.86 24.52 20.86
C ARG A 53 1.57 25.39 19.64
N LYS A 54 0.52 26.21 19.68
CA LYS A 54 0.05 27.08 18.57
C LYS A 54 -0.36 26.30 17.31
N PHE A 55 -0.80 25.05 17.49
CA PHE A 55 -1.26 24.20 16.41
C PHE A 55 -2.74 23.85 16.58
N SER A 56 -3.57 24.33 15.66
CA SER A 56 -4.99 23.99 15.56
C SER A 56 -5.22 23.33 14.21
N PRO A 57 -5.53 22.02 14.15
CA PRO A 57 -5.65 21.31 12.88
C PRO A 57 -6.90 21.73 12.10
N ASP A 58 -6.76 21.90 10.80
CA ASP A 58 -7.85 22.10 9.84
C ASP A 58 -8.47 20.75 9.41
N PHE A 59 -7.70 19.66 9.55
CA PHE A 59 -8.10 18.31 9.17
C PHE A 59 -7.44 17.28 10.06
N ILE A 60 -8.16 16.17 10.34
CA ILE A 60 -7.61 15.01 11.05
C ILE A 60 -7.56 13.83 10.08
N PHE A 61 -6.35 13.30 9.85
CA PHE A 61 -6.13 12.15 9.01
C PHE A 61 -5.86 10.92 9.89
N CYS A 62 -6.79 9.97 9.87
CA CYS A 62 -6.69 8.71 10.60
C CYS A 62 -6.12 7.63 9.69
N TYR A 63 -5.13 6.89 10.16
CA TYR A 63 -4.72 5.68 9.46
C TYR A 63 -5.57 4.49 9.90
N ASP A 64 -5.52 3.40 9.12
CA ASP A 64 -6.33 2.20 9.35
C ASP A 64 -6.08 1.61 10.74
N PHE A 65 -7.14 1.38 11.49
CA PHE A 65 -7.08 0.72 12.80
C PHE A 65 -6.98 -0.82 12.70
N ALA A 66 -7.09 -1.38 11.51
CA ALA A 66 -6.92 -2.81 11.26
C ALA A 66 -5.64 -3.36 11.92
N TYR A 67 -5.55 -4.67 12.01
CA TYR A 67 -4.42 -5.34 12.66
C TYR A 67 -4.26 -4.96 14.15
N ASN A 68 -5.37 -4.89 14.86
CA ASN A 68 -5.42 -4.56 16.28
C ASN A 68 -4.68 -3.25 16.63
N TYR A 69 -4.97 -2.19 15.86
CA TYR A 69 -4.34 -0.87 16.04
C TYR A 69 -2.81 -0.86 15.91
N ALA A 70 -2.26 -1.78 15.12
CA ALA A 70 -0.82 -1.77 14.85
C ALA A 70 -0.37 -0.56 14.02
N LEU A 71 -1.29 0.05 13.28
CA LEU A 71 -1.02 1.15 12.34
C LEU A 71 -1.49 2.51 12.81
N ALA A 72 -2.49 2.54 13.68
CA ALA A 72 -3.10 3.76 14.21
C ALA A 72 -3.23 3.70 15.73
N PRO A 73 -3.15 4.83 16.43
CA PRO A 73 -3.45 4.88 17.86
C PRO A 73 -4.96 4.76 18.09
N ARG A 74 -5.34 4.23 19.25
CA ARG A 74 -6.72 4.30 19.75
C ARG A 74 -6.97 5.70 20.28
N VAL A 75 -7.79 6.47 19.56
CA VAL A 75 -8.21 7.81 19.96
C VAL A 75 -9.72 7.82 20.10
N TYR A 76 -10.20 8.34 21.24
CA TYR A 76 -11.62 8.39 21.57
C TYR A 76 -12.18 9.79 21.32
N GLY A 77 -13.52 9.87 21.17
CA GLY A 77 -14.24 11.15 21.08
C GLY A 77 -14.14 11.86 19.73
N LEU A 78 -13.62 11.22 18.67
CA LEU A 78 -13.54 11.82 17.34
C LEU A 78 -14.92 12.28 16.82
N GLY A 79 -15.99 11.58 17.16
CA GLY A 79 -17.37 11.93 16.77
C GLY A 79 -17.94 13.18 17.44
N SER A 80 -17.32 13.68 18.52
CA SER A 80 -17.77 14.86 19.29
C SER A 80 -17.17 16.18 18.80
N ILE A 81 -16.26 16.18 17.82
CA ILE A 81 -15.59 17.38 17.32
C ILE A 81 -16.01 17.71 15.88
N ASN A 82 -16.00 19.00 15.54
CA ASN A 82 -16.42 19.48 14.22
C ASN A 82 -15.27 19.69 13.23
N ILE A 83 -14.04 19.25 13.57
CA ILE A 83 -12.92 19.29 12.63
C ILE A 83 -13.14 18.20 11.57
N PRO A 84 -13.06 18.51 10.26
CA PRO A 84 -13.17 17.53 9.20
C PRO A 84 -12.17 16.37 9.39
N LYS A 85 -12.62 15.15 9.11
CA LYS A 85 -11.86 13.93 9.38
C LYS A 85 -11.88 12.97 8.20
N GLY A 86 -10.74 12.37 7.92
CA GLY A 86 -10.63 11.30 6.95
C GLY A 86 -9.92 10.08 7.52
N VAL A 87 -10.23 8.90 6.97
CA VAL A 87 -9.56 7.65 7.31
C VAL A 87 -9.01 7.00 6.04
N TYR A 88 -7.80 6.44 6.11
CA TYR A 88 -7.20 5.69 5.02
C TYR A 88 -7.26 4.19 5.30
N TYR A 89 -8.06 3.47 4.53
CA TYR A 89 -8.29 2.05 4.64
C TYR A 89 -7.52 1.26 3.58
N ILE A 90 -6.77 0.27 4.02
CA ILE A 90 -6.14 -0.76 3.20
C ILE A 90 -6.75 -2.13 3.54
N ASP A 91 -6.51 -3.14 2.72
CA ASP A 91 -6.94 -4.52 2.99
C ASP A 91 -8.42 -4.63 3.42
N LEU A 92 -9.32 -4.05 2.60
CA LEU A 92 -10.74 -3.89 2.89
C LEU A 92 -11.50 -5.19 3.18
N GLN A 93 -10.93 -6.34 2.84
CA GLN A 93 -11.49 -7.67 3.13
C GLN A 93 -11.43 -8.05 4.61
N THR A 94 -10.77 -7.25 5.44
CA THR A 94 -10.66 -7.49 6.88
C THR A 94 -11.47 -6.45 7.64
N GLN A 95 -12.15 -6.90 8.71
CA GLN A 95 -12.86 -6.00 9.65
C GLN A 95 -13.83 -5.01 8.96
N THR A 96 -14.56 -5.48 7.95
CA THR A 96 -15.42 -4.63 7.11
C THR A 96 -16.52 -3.94 7.94
N GLU A 97 -17.20 -4.66 8.81
CA GLU A 97 -18.28 -4.12 9.64
C GLU A 97 -17.75 -3.15 10.72
N GLU A 98 -16.61 -3.46 11.31
CA GLU A 98 -15.95 -2.58 12.27
C GLU A 98 -15.53 -1.25 11.61
N ARG A 99 -15.09 -1.29 10.34
CA ARG A 99 -14.77 -0.08 9.57
C ARG A 99 -15.99 0.77 9.30
N LYS A 100 -17.11 0.17 8.92
CA LYS A 100 -18.41 0.87 8.76
C LYS A 100 -18.84 1.51 10.07
N LYS A 101 -18.76 0.75 11.15
CA LYS A 101 -19.08 1.23 12.51
C LYS A 101 -18.18 2.40 12.89
N TYR A 102 -16.86 2.28 12.66
CA TYR A 102 -15.91 3.35 12.95
C TYR A 102 -16.22 4.65 12.20
N VAL A 103 -16.53 4.56 10.90
CA VAL A 103 -16.92 5.72 10.09
C VAL A 103 -18.15 6.40 10.63
N ARG A 104 -19.16 5.64 11.01
CA ARG A 104 -20.43 6.14 11.55
C ARG A 104 -20.25 6.80 12.92
N GLU A 105 -19.65 6.09 13.87
CA GLU A 105 -19.51 6.54 15.26
C GLU A 105 -18.57 7.75 15.39
N ASN A 106 -17.53 7.79 14.61
CA ASN A 106 -16.57 8.90 14.62
C ASN A 106 -16.92 10.02 13.63
N LYS A 107 -18.09 9.94 12.96
CA LYS A 107 -18.54 10.94 11.97
C LYS A 107 -17.44 11.28 10.97
N ILE A 108 -16.83 10.23 10.39
CA ILE A 108 -15.77 10.40 9.37
C ILE A 108 -16.38 11.00 8.10
N ASP A 109 -15.75 12.06 7.59
CA ASP A 109 -16.23 12.79 6.42
C ASP A 109 -15.71 12.15 5.12
N LEU A 110 -14.45 11.70 5.08
CA LEU A 110 -13.81 11.14 3.91
C LEU A 110 -13.20 9.76 4.22
N VAL A 111 -13.33 8.84 3.28
CA VAL A 111 -12.69 7.52 3.34
C VAL A 111 -11.77 7.36 2.14
N PHE A 112 -10.48 7.31 2.38
CA PHE A 112 -9.47 7.09 1.37
C PHE A 112 -9.16 5.60 1.24
N SER A 113 -8.98 5.12 0.02
CA SER A 113 -8.49 3.76 -0.22
C SER A 113 -7.68 3.69 -1.52
N PRO A 114 -6.67 2.82 -1.61
CA PRO A 114 -5.89 2.64 -2.84
C PRO A 114 -6.62 1.80 -3.89
N THR A 115 -7.71 1.11 -3.54
CA THR A 115 -8.41 0.14 -4.38
C THR A 115 -9.84 0.60 -4.65
N LYS A 116 -10.10 1.20 -5.81
CA LYS A 116 -11.37 1.82 -6.15
C LYS A 116 -12.48 0.80 -6.39
N ASP A 117 -12.28 -0.11 -7.35
CA ASP A 117 -13.30 -1.11 -7.69
C ASP A 117 -13.60 -2.02 -6.48
N PHE A 118 -12.57 -2.46 -5.77
CA PHE A 118 -12.75 -3.29 -4.59
C PHE A 118 -13.44 -2.54 -3.45
N PHE A 119 -13.17 -1.23 -3.27
CA PHE A 119 -13.88 -0.40 -2.30
C PHE A 119 -15.37 -0.36 -2.58
N HIS A 120 -15.77 -0.06 -3.83
CA HIS A 120 -17.18 0.03 -4.21
C HIS A 120 -17.92 -1.29 -4.06
N ARG A 121 -17.25 -2.43 -4.24
CA ARG A 121 -17.84 -3.75 -4.02
C ARG A 121 -17.96 -4.14 -2.54
N THR A 122 -17.05 -3.63 -1.69
CA THR A 122 -16.93 -4.05 -0.28
C THR A 122 -17.65 -3.09 0.67
N LEU A 123 -17.65 -1.79 0.36
CA LEU A 123 -18.19 -0.70 1.18
C LEU A 123 -19.10 0.22 0.35
N PRO A 124 -20.10 -0.32 -0.40
CA PRO A 124 -20.93 0.47 -1.31
C PRO A 124 -21.69 1.62 -0.62
N GLU A 125 -22.07 1.47 0.64
CA GLU A 125 -22.74 2.49 1.44
C GLU A 125 -21.86 3.71 1.80
N LEU A 126 -20.54 3.59 1.64
CA LEU A 126 -19.58 4.66 1.87
C LEU A 126 -19.12 5.35 0.58
N LYS A 127 -19.75 5.06 -0.57
CA LYS A 127 -19.34 5.56 -1.89
C LYS A 127 -19.21 7.09 -1.97
N ASP A 128 -20.12 7.82 -1.31
CA ASP A 128 -20.14 9.29 -1.35
C ASP A 128 -18.98 9.91 -0.54
N LYS A 129 -18.51 9.18 0.47
CA LYS A 129 -17.33 9.56 1.28
C LYS A 129 -16.01 9.12 0.65
N PHE A 130 -16.05 8.25 -0.34
CA PHE A 130 -14.85 7.68 -0.97
C PHE A 130 -14.01 8.73 -1.69
N ARG A 131 -12.70 8.63 -1.49
CA ARG A 131 -11.70 9.35 -2.28
C ARG A 131 -10.59 8.38 -2.66
N TRP A 132 -10.42 8.22 -3.95
CA TRP A 132 -9.37 7.34 -4.45
C TRP A 132 -7.99 7.92 -4.16
N LEU A 133 -7.19 7.20 -3.39
CA LEU A 133 -5.80 7.53 -3.08
C LEU A 133 -4.95 6.32 -3.44
N PRO A 134 -4.55 6.16 -4.71
CA PRO A 134 -3.79 5.02 -5.20
C PRO A 134 -2.48 4.80 -4.44
N PHE A 135 -1.93 3.59 -4.54
CA PHE A 135 -0.56 3.36 -4.11
C PHE A 135 0.41 4.25 -4.87
N SER A 136 1.46 4.66 -4.20
CA SER A 136 2.55 5.44 -4.76
C SER A 136 3.89 4.89 -4.28
N ASN A 137 4.95 5.29 -4.96
CA ASN A 137 6.32 4.92 -4.63
C ASN A 137 7.10 6.13 -4.14
N ASN A 138 8.13 5.86 -3.33
CA ASN A 138 9.18 6.84 -3.10
C ASN A 138 10.19 6.80 -4.26
N PRO A 139 10.33 7.86 -5.07
CA PRO A 139 11.23 7.87 -6.23
C PRO A 139 12.72 7.83 -5.86
N ASP A 140 13.08 8.13 -4.61
CA ASP A 140 14.46 7.99 -4.14
C ASP A 140 14.86 6.53 -3.97
N ILE A 141 13.87 5.64 -3.71
CA ILE A 141 14.07 4.22 -3.49
C ILE A 141 13.74 3.41 -4.75
N PHE A 142 12.53 3.59 -5.29
CA PHE A 142 12.07 2.87 -6.48
C PHE A 142 12.37 3.68 -7.73
N LYS A 143 13.51 3.40 -8.33
CA LYS A 143 14.04 4.05 -9.52
C LYS A 143 14.92 3.09 -10.30
N ASP A 144 15.34 3.47 -11.48
CA ASP A 144 16.43 2.78 -12.16
C ASP A 144 17.75 3.02 -11.40
N TRP A 145 18.30 1.95 -10.85
CA TRP A 145 19.60 1.93 -10.17
C TRP A 145 20.76 1.67 -11.12
N HIS A 146 20.47 1.50 -12.44
CA HIS A 146 21.44 1.19 -13.48
C HIS A 146 22.28 -0.05 -13.19
N LEU A 147 21.69 -1.03 -12.46
CA LEU A 147 22.38 -2.28 -12.17
C LEU A 147 22.32 -3.23 -13.36
N LYS A 148 23.29 -4.14 -13.44
CA LYS A 148 23.28 -5.21 -14.43
C LYS A 148 22.03 -6.08 -14.27
N LYS A 149 21.34 -6.35 -15.38
CA LYS A 149 20.18 -7.26 -15.44
C LYS A 149 20.69 -8.71 -15.47
N ASP A 150 20.98 -9.29 -14.33
CA ASP A 150 21.55 -10.64 -14.16
C ASP A 150 20.53 -11.67 -13.61
N ILE A 151 19.28 -11.26 -13.40
CA ILE A 151 18.15 -12.12 -13.06
C ILE A 151 17.17 -12.10 -14.25
N ASP A 152 16.95 -13.25 -14.89
CA ASP A 152 16.02 -13.29 -16.03
C ASP A 152 14.59 -13.15 -15.57
N PHE A 153 14.18 -13.90 -14.53
CA PHE A 153 12.81 -13.96 -14.04
C PHE A 153 12.79 -13.85 -12.51
N LEU A 154 12.06 -12.88 -12.00
CA LEU A 154 11.97 -12.63 -10.56
C LEU A 154 10.52 -12.72 -10.06
N LEU A 155 10.35 -13.45 -8.98
CA LEU A 155 9.13 -13.45 -8.18
C LEU A 155 9.48 -13.11 -6.73
N MET A 156 8.83 -12.10 -6.14
CA MET A 156 9.08 -11.73 -4.73
C MET A 156 7.77 -11.60 -3.95
N GLY A 157 7.81 -12.07 -2.70
CA GLY A 157 6.71 -11.92 -1.75
C GLY A 157 5.89 -13.19 -1.55
N ARG A 158 4.73 -13.05 -0.90
CA ARG A 158 3.86 -14.20 -0.59
C ARG A 158 3.28 -14.82 -1.86
N SER A 159 3.30 -16.15 -1.91
CA SER A 159 2.76 -16.96 -3.00
C SER A 159 1.69 -17.97 -2.54
N TRP A 160 1.06 -17.75 -1.36
CA TRP A 160 0.01 -18.63 -0.85
C TRP A 160 -1.18 -18.70 -1.81
N SER A 161 -1.54 -19.90 -2.24
CA SER A 161 -2.59 -20.11 -3.24
C SER A 161 -3.95 -19.53 -2.83
N ALA A 162 -4.26 -19.55 -1.53
CA ALA A 162 -5.50 -18.98 -0.99
C ALA A 162 -5.63 -17.46 -1.17
N TRP A 163 -4.51 -16.73 -1.31
CA TRP A 163 -4.50 -15.27 -1.41
C TRP A 163 -3.91 -14.75 -2.72
N TYR A 164 -2.93 -15.48 -3.28
CA TYR A 164 -2.18 -15.10 -4.48
C TYR A 164 -2.08 -16.29 -5.44
N PRO A 165 -3.22 -16.79 -5.99
CA PRO A 165 -3.23 -18.01 -6.81
C PRO A 165 -2.29 -17.92 -8.00
N PHE A 166 -2.25 -16.78 -8.71
CA PHE A 166 -1.35 -16.60 -9.85
C PHE A 166 0.13 -16.66 -9.45
N ARG A 167 0.53 -16.01 -8.32
CA ARG A 167 1.94 -16.11 -7.88
C ARG A 167 2.33 -17.53 -7.50
N ASN A 168 1.39 -18.30 -6.95
CA ASN A 168 1.60 -19.72 -6.67
C ASN A 168 1.76 -20.53 -7.96
N LEU A 169 0.97 -20.22 -8.98
CA LEU A 169 1.09 -20.83 -10.31
C LEU A 169 2.46 -20.52 -10.94
N VAL A 170 2.87 -19.24 -10.95
CA VAL A 170 4.19 -18.82 -11.44
C VAL A 170 5.30 -19.57 -10.69
N LEU A 171 5.24 -19.59 -9.36
CA LEU A 171 6.24 -20.30 -8.55
C LEU A 171 6.35 -21.77 -8.96
N LYS A 172 5.23 -22.47 -9.06
CA LYS A 172 5.21 -23.88 -9.45
C LYS A 172 5.76 -24.14 -10.86
N LYS A 173 5.39 -23.29 -11.82
CA LYS A 173 5.72 -23.50 -13.24
C LYS A 173 7.16 -23.05 -13.58
N MET A 174 7.70 -22.04 -12.85
CA MET A 174 9.02 -21.48 -13.09
C MET A 174 10.12 -22.11 -12.23
N THR A 175 9.78 -22.81 -11.14
CA THR A 175 10.77 -23.47 -10.30
C THR A 175 11.57 -24.49 -11.12
N GLY A 176 12.90 -24.39 -11.05
CA GLY A 176 13.84 -25.21 -11.83
C GLY A 176 14.24 -24.60 -13.16
N LEU A 177 13.56 -23.55 -13.64
CA LEU A 177 13.98 -22.84 -14.85
C LEU A 177 15.26 -22.04 -14.58
N LYS A 178 16.26 -22.17 -15.45
CA LYS A 178 17.47 -21.37 -15.38
C LYS A 178 17.14 -19.87 -15.43
N GLY A 179 17.72 -19.08 -14.54
CA GLY A 179 17.48 -17.65 -14.45
C GLY A 179 16.26 -17.24 -13.62
N PHE A 180 15.45 -18.20 -13.13
CA PHE A 180 14.35 -17.91 -12.23
C PHE A 180 14.81 -17.80 -10.77
N VAL A 181 14.44 -16.67 -10.13
CA VAL A 181 14.74 -16.39 -8.72
C VAL A 181 13.43 -16.12 -7.96
N TYR A 182 13.28 -16.77 -6.81
CA TYR A 182 12.16 -16.51 -5.89
C TYR A 182 12.66 -16.07 -4.53
N HIS A 183 12.16 -14.92 -4.06
CA HIS A 183 12.39 -14.45 -2.69
C HIS A 183 11.08 -14.43 -1.90
N LYS A 184 11.06 -15.18 -0.79
CA LYS A 184 9.93 -15.18 0.14
C LYS A 184 9.72 -13.79 0.73
N HIS A 185 8.48 -13.54 1.15
CA HIS A 185 8.15 -12.28 1.84
C HIS A 185 9.01 -12.11 3.11
N PRO A 186 9.50 -10.88 3.41
CA PRO A 186 10.37 -10.62 4.56
C PRO A 186 9.87 -11.15 5.90
N TYR A 187 8.55 -11.15 6.08
CA TYR A 187 7.90 -11.57 7.32
C TYR A 187 7.25 -12.96 7.22
N GLU A 188 7.73 -13.80 6.32
CA GLU A 188 7.26 -15.18 6.14
C GLU A 188 8.32 -16.17 6.63
N GLY A 189 7.95 -16.95 7.65
CA GLY A 189 8.85 -17.92 8.28
C GLY A 189 9.95 -17.26 9.13
N ASN A 190 10.91 -18.10 9.58
CA ASN A 190 12.10 -17.60 10.26
C ASN A 190 13.07 -16.97 9.25
N PRO A 191 13.46 -15.69 9.42
CA PRO A 191 14.43 -15.03 8.54
C PRO A 191 15.90 -15.41 8.85
N GLU A 192 16.18 -16.17 9.91
CA GLU A 192 17.54 -16.56 10.28
C GLU A 192 18.26 -17.27 9.13
N GLY A 193 19.46 -16.79 8.79
CA GLY A 193 20.28 -17.34 7.69
C GLY A 193 19.82 -16.95 6.28
N ARG A 194 18.76 -16.12 6.12
CA ARG A 194 18.22 -15.71 4.83
C ARG A 194 18.39 -14.20 4.63
N LYS A 195 18.90 -13.79 3.45
CA LYS A 195 18.87 -12.36 3.05
C LYS A 195 17.41 -11.87 2.96
N VAL A 196 17.11 -10.77 3.63
CA VAL A 196 15.79 -10.13 3.65
C VAL A 196 15.84 -8.85 2.82
N TYR A 197 15.00 -8.77 1.80
CA TYR A 197 14.91 -7.64 0.90
C TYR A 197 13.81 -6.67 1.35
N ILE A 198 14.20 -5.48 1.80
CA ILE A 198 13.30 -4.38 2.19
C ILE A 198 13.88 -3.04 1.75
N GLY A 199 13.04 -2.02 1.53
CA GLY A 199 13.47 -0.68 1.15
C GLY A 199 14.32 -0.68 -0.11
N GLU A 200 15.49 -0.06 -0.05
CA GLU A 200 16.41 0.09 -1.17
C GLU A 200 16.95 -1.25 -1.70
N GLU A 201 17.27 -2.20 -0.80
CA GLU A 201 17.72 -3.53 -1.21
C GLU A 201 16.65 -4.29 -2.00
N TYR A 202 15.37 -4.09 -1.63
CA TYR A 202 14.25 -4.65 -2.39
C TYR A 202 14.12 -4.00 -3.77
N ALA A 203 14.27 -2.69 -3.87
CA ALA A 203 14.23 -1.97 -5.14
C ALA A 203 15.42 -2.33 -6.06
N LYS A 204 16.62 -2.47 -5.50
CA LYS A 204 17.80 -2.92 -6.24
C LYS A 204 17.65 -4.34 -6.77
N GLU A 205 17.07 -5.24 -5.99
CA GLU A 205 16.82 -6.61 -6.45
C GLU A 205 15.80 -6.65 -7.59
N ILE A 206 14.74 -5.82 -7.52
CA ILE A 206 13.82 -5.64 -8.65
C ILE A 206 14.58 -5.10 -9.86
N ASN A 207 15.40 -4.05 -9.69
CA ASN A 207 16.15 -3.44 -10.79
C ASN A 207 17.11 -4.41 -11.49
N ARG A 208 17.65 -5.42 -10.79
CA ARG A 208 18.48 -6.48 -11.38
C ARG A 208 17.71 -7.45 -12.28
N ALA A 209 16.39 -7.50 -12.16
CA ALA A 209 15.57 -8.42 -12.94
C ALA A 209 15.24 -7.86 -14.33
N LYS A 210 15.19 -8.74 -15.33
CA LYS A 210 14.62 -8.42 -16.66
C LYS A 210 13.11 -8.42 -16.59
N ILE A 211 12.52 -9.48 -16.01
CA ILE A 211 11.09 -9.70 -15.87
C ILE A 211 10.72 -9.94 -14.42
N PHE A 212 9.62 -9.31 -13.98
CA PHE A 212 9.03 -9.52 -12.66
C PHE A 212 7.57 -9.95 -12.81
N PHE A 213 7.16 -11.00 -12.06
CA PHE A 213 5.78 -11.47 -12.05
C PHE A 213 5.01 -10.97 -10.84
N THR A 214 3.77 -10.51 -11.06
CA THR A 214 2.85 -10.22 -9.96
C THR A 214 1.39 -10.38 -10.36
N CYS A 215 0.51 -10.30 -9.36
CA CYS A 215 -0.93 -10.17 -9.55
C CYS A 215 -1.51 -9.31 -8.44
N GLY A 216 -2.76 -8.93 -8.56
CA GLY A 216 -3.61 -8.59 -7.44
C GLY A 216 -3.76 -9.79 -6.49
N THR A 217 -4.48 -9.60 -5.40
CA THR A 217 -4.93 -10.73 -4.57
C THR A 217 -6.05 -11.49 -5.28
N LYS A 218 -6.58 -12.54 -4.65
CA LYS A 218 -7.81 -13.21 -5.13
C LYS A 218 -9.01 -12.26 -5.30
N PHE A 219 -8.96 -11.09 -4.72
CA PHE A 219 -9.99 -10.06 -4.85
C PHE A 219 -9.80 -9.14 -6.06
N ASN A 220 -8.73 -9.36 -6.83
CA ASN A 220 -8.43 -8.67 -8.08
C ASN A 220 -8.32 -7.14 -7.94
N TYR A 221 -7.55 -6.64 -6.96
CA TYR A 221 -7.20 -5.23 -6.85
C TYR A 221 -5.68 -5.02 -6.99
N PRO A 222 -5.23 -3.83 -7.42
CA PRO A 222 -3.80 -3.57 -7.58
C PRO A 222 -3.07 -3.66 -6.24
N VAL A 223 -1.87 -4.23 -6.28
CA VAL A 223 -0.92 -4.20 -5.16
C VAL A 223 0.23 -3.27 -5.52
N ARG A 224 1.05 -2.88 -4.55
CA ARG A 224 2.14 -1.92 -4.75
C ARG A 224 3.13 -2.30 -5.84
N LYS A 225 3.35 -3.59 -6.06
CA LYS A 225 4.27 -4.10 -7.08
C LYS A 225 3.99 -3.61 -8.49
N TYR A 226 2.73 -3.28 -8.80
CA TYR A 226 2.39 -2.68 -10.08
C TYR A 226 3.07 -1.32 -10.30
N PHE A 227 3.34 -0.59 -9.21
CA PHE A 227 4.01 0.71 -9.25
C PHE A 227 5.51 0.58 -8.99
N GLU A 228 5.91 -0.30 -8.08
CA GLU A 228 7.30 -0.50 -7.65
C GLU A 228 8.17 -1.07 -8.78
N VAL A 229 7.64 -2.03 -9.54
CA VAL A 229 8.41 -2.78 -10.55
C VAL A 229 8.75 -1.91 -11.76
N PRO A 230 7.79 -1.24 -12.43
CA PRO A 230 8.12 -0.36 -13.54
C PRO A 230 9.01 0.82 -13.13
N ALA A 231 8.82 1.36 -11.91
CA ALA A 231 9.70 2.41 -11.38
C ALA A 231 11.16 1.99 -11.26
N CYS A 232 11.42 0.69 -11.09
CA CYS A 232 12.78 0.12 -11.07
C CYS A 232 13.28 -0.29 -12.46
N ASN A 233 12.68 0.19 -13.56
CA ASN A 233 13.04 -0.16 -14.92
C ASN A 233 13.09 -1.68 -15.16
N THR A 234 12.06 -2.40 -14.73
CA THR A 234 11.92 -3.86 -14.86
C THR A 234 10.59 -4.17 -15.53
N LEU A 235 10.61 -5.05 -16.52
CA LEU A 235 9.40 -5.47 -17.22
C LEU A 235 8.45 -6.18 -16.25
N LEU A 236 7.22 -5.67 -16.16
CA LEU A 236 6.18 -6.27 -15.34
C LEU A 236 5.28 -7.16 -16.20
N ILE A 237 5.24 -8.46 -15.92
CA ILE A 237 4.21 -9.38 -16.43
C ILE A 237 3.22 -9.65 -15.30
N ALA A 238 1.96 -9.25 -15.50
CA ALA A 238 0.98 -9.30 -14.43
C ALA A 238 -0.47 -9.42 -14.94
N LYS A 239 -1.35 -9.90 -14.06
CA LYS A 239 -2.81 -9.87 -14.34
C LYS A 239 -3.34 -8.45 -14.26
N GLY A 240 -4.15 -8.05 -15.24
CA GLY A 240 -4.81 -6.74 -15.25
C GLY A 240 -6.04 -6.69 -14.34
N ASN A 241 -6.50 -5.46 -14.06
CA ASN A 241 -7.78 -5.19 -13.40
C ASN A 241 -8.29 -3.79 -13.78
N LYS A 242 -9.53 -3.45 -13.36
CA LYS A 242 -10.17 -2.17 -13.71
C LYS A 242 -9.41 -0.96 -13.19
N ASP A 243 -8.94 -1.01 -11.94
CA ASP A 243 -8.22 0.11 -11.34
C ASP A 243 -6.93 0.44 -12.11
N LEU A 244 -6.19 -0.59 -12.56
CA LEU A 244 -4.97 -0.40 -13.36
C LEU A 244 -5.24 0.34 -14.67
N LYS A 245 -6.33 -0.01 -15.38
CA LYS A 245 -6.71 0.67 -16.62
C LYS A 245 -6.97 2.16 -16.38
N GLU A 246 -7.69 2.51 -15.31
CA GLU A 246 -7.97 3.90 -14.96
C GLU A 246 -6.71 4.64 -14.49
N LEU A 247 -5.70 3.94 -13.98
CA LEU A 247 -4.39 4.48 -13.58
C LEU A 247 -3.41 4.60 -14.75
N GLY A 248 -3.84 4.29 -15.97
CA GLY A 248 -3.02 4.43 -17.17
C GLY A 248 -2.08 3.26 -17.43
N PHE A 249 -2.34 2.09 -16.85
CA PHE A 249 -1.63 0.86 -17.22
C PHE A 249 -2.18 0.33 -18.55
N ILE A 250 -1.33 0.33 -19.57
CA ILE A 250 -1.67 -0.07 -20.94
C ILE A 250 -0.82 -1.28 -21.32
N ASN A 251 -1.50 -2.39 -21.67
CA ASN A 251 -0.83 -3.61 -22.12
C ASN A 251 0.08 -3.34 -23.32
N GLY A 252 1.31 -3.85 -23.27
CA GLY A 252 2.32 -3.67 -24.33
C GLY A 252 3.04 -2.32 -24.29
N GLN A 253 2.65 -1.38 -23.40
CA GLN A 253 3.33 -0.09 -23.26
C GLN A 253 4.12 0.04 -21.95
N ASN A 254 3.46 -0.14 -20.80
CA ASN A 254 4.10 0.04 -19.50
C ASN A 254 4.01 -1.19 -18.59
N PHE A 255 3.32 -2.24 -19.04
CA PHE A 255 3.36 -3.60 -18.48
C PHE A 255 2.88 -4.59 -19.55
N VAL A 256 3.06 -5.89 -19.30
CA VAL A 256 2.49 -6.98 -20.13
C VAL A 256 1.37 -7.63 -19.33
N GLU A 257 0.14 -7.48 -19.84
CA GLU A 257 -1.02 -8.14 -19.24
C GLU A 257 -1.04 -9.62 -19.61
N CYS A 258 -1.17 -10.49 -18.61
CA CYS A 258 -1.18 -11.93 -18.79
C CYS A 258 -2.41 -12.60 -18.17
N THR A 259 -2.64 -13.84 -18.56
CA THR A 259 -3.57 -14.80 -17.95
C THR A 259 -2.80 -15.92 -17.25
N ASP A 260 -3.53 -16.85 -16.60
CA ASP A 260 -2.93 -18.05 -16.04
C ASP A 260 -2.35 -18.98 -17.10
N ASP A 261 -2.88 -18.92 -18.34
CA ASP A 261 -2.50 -19.83 -19.42
C ASP A 261 -1.32 -19.30 -20.25
N ASN A 262 -1.21 -17.98 -20.44
CA ASN A 262 -0.24 -17.41 -21.39
C ASN A 262 1.00 -16.74 -20.74
N PHE A 263 1.07 -16.61 -19.40
CA PHE A 263 2.16 -15.87 -18.75
C PHE A 263 3.54 -16.47 -19.04
N TYR A 264 3.60 -17.79 -19.19
CA TYR A 264 4.86 -18.50 -19.46
C TYR A 264 5.37 -18.19 -20.86
N ASP A 265 4.53 -18.27 -21.87
CA ASP A 265 4.89 -17.99 -23.26
C ASP A 265 5.30 -16.52 -23.43
N LEU A 266 4.56 -15.61 -22.79
CA LEU A 266 4.91 -14.18 -22.77
C LEU A 266 6.27 -13.90 -22.09
N ALA A 267 6.68 -14.73 -21.16
CA ALA A 267 7.97 -14.59 -20.48
C ALA A 267 9.13 -15.18 -21.31
N MET A 268 8.85 -16.16 -22.18
CA MET A 268 9.86 -16.82 -23.00
C MET A 268 10.08 -16.13 -24.36
N TYR A 269 9.14 -15.28 -24.78
CA TYR A 269 9.23 -14.50 -26.01
C TYR A 269 10.26 -13.37 -25.89
#